data_52252abe99f69790501056b9ea46c41e
#
_entry.id   52252abe99f69790501056b9ea46c41e
#
_cell.length_a   1.000
_cell.length_b   1.000
_cell.length_c   1.000
_cell.angle_alpha   90.00
_cell.angle_beta   90.00
_cell.angle_gamma   90.00
#
_symmetry.space_group_name_H-M   'P 1'
#
loop_
_entity.id
_entity.type
_entity.pdbx_description
1 polymer ?
#
loop_
_entity_poly.entity_id
_entity_poly.type
_entity_poly.pdbx_seq_one_letter_code
_entity_poly.pdbx_strand_id
1 'polypeptide(L)'
;MAYRLTRPLFLFPLLLAAPAFAQDDPPAAPTQQIDPAKLDGDSFTIGAAAGYTPSYEGSNDYIVGLVPGVRGRVSGINFTIRGNRFMADIIPTRGGPGWDVQLGPIAQVNFNRTRRVSDPQVNALGRPSIAVELGGYAGIGRTGVITSDYDKVSLTVSYAHDVAGAHDSYVITPSLDYGTPLSTKAYVGINLSGTYMGDGYADTYFSVSGAGSIASGLPAFTARKGWKDWTLSGVGMVSLTGDLTGGLQLMGGVSYRRLLNDAAASPVTSVAGSRDQWTGLLGLAYTF
;
A
#
# COMPACT_ATOMS: atom_id res chain seq x y z
N MET A 1 21.83 -35.61 -7.08
CA MET A 1 22.58 -34.43 -7.56
C MET A 1 21.85 -33.23 -6.99
N ALA A 2 22.36 -32.66 -5.89
CA ALA A 2 21.65 -31.63 -5.11
C ALA A 2 22.07 -30.27 -5.58
N TYR A 3 21.18 -29.53 -6.24
CA TYR A 3 21.35 -28.11 -6.53
C TYR A 3 20.96 -27.29 -5.29
N ARG A 4 21.96 -26.75 -4.60
CA ARG A 4 21.77 -25.71 -3.58
C ARG A 4 21.56 -24.40 -4.32
N LEU A 5 20.33 -23.90 -4.37
CA LEU A 5 20.02 -22.54 -4.74
C LEU A 5 20.43 -21.59 -3.61
N THR A 6 21.49 -20.87 -3.84
CA THR A 6 21.95 -19.75 -2.99
C THR A 6 20.93 -18.61 -3.10
N ARG A 7 20.29 -18.28 -1.98
CA ARG A 7 19.46 -17.08 -1.84
C ARG A 7 20.34 -15.84 -2.03
N PRO A 8 19.99 -14.90 -2.92
CA PRO A 8 20.68 -13.61 -2.96
C PRO A 8 20.30 -12.84 -1.70
N LEU A 9 21.28 -12.58 -0.85
CA LEU A 9 21.18 -11.65 0.27
C LEU A 9 21.28 -10.24 -0.32
N PHE A 10 20.14 -9.56 -0.49
CA PHE A 10 20.15 -8.14 -0.80
C PHE A 10 20.62 -7.37 0.44
N LEU A 11 21.92 -7.09 0.50
CA LEU A 11 22.48 -6.09 1.39
C LEU A 11 22.10 -4.71 0.83
N PHE A 12 21.11 -4.06 1.44
CA PHE A 12 20.93 -2.63 1.31
C PHE A 12 22.08 -1.95 2.06
N PRO A 13 22.86 -1.08 1.41
CA PRO A 13 23.81 -0.27 2.15
C PRO A 13 23.02 0.73 3.01
N LEU A 14 23.04 0.52 4.32
CA LEU A 14 22.68 1.54 5.30
C LEU A 14 23.73 2.64 5.16
N LEU A 15 23.40 3.75 4.50
CA LEU A 15 24.22 4.95 4.52
C LEU A 15 24.22 5.50 5.96
N LEU A 16 25.19 5.05 6.73
CA LEU A 16 25.57 5.69 7.99
C LEU A 16 26.14 7.07 7.66
N ALA A 17 25.33 8.11 7.87
CA ALA A 17 25.81 9.47 7.87
C ALA A 17 26.81 9.64 9.01
N ALA A 18 28.07 9.87 8.68
CA ALA A 18 29.09 10.27 9.64
C ALA A 18 28.70 11.64 10.24
N PRO A 19 28.94 11.87 11.55
CA PRO A 19 28.70 13.19 12.13
C PRO A 19 29.65 14.19 11.50
N ALA A 20 29.11 15.18 10.79
CA ALA A 20 29.87 16.35 10.34
C ALA A 20 30.18 17.20 11.58
N PHE A 21 31.47 17.46 11.80
CA PHE A 21 31.92 18.39 12.81
C PHE A 21 31.37 19.79 12.51
N ALA A 22 30.86 20.44 13.54
CA ALA A 22 30.32 21.79 13.48
C ALA A 22 31.40 22.75 12.96
N GLN A 23 31.19 23.30 11.77
CA GLN A 23 31.72 24.56 11.37
C GLN A 23 30.69 25.64 11.70
N ASP A 24 31.13 26.76 12.25
CA ASP A 24 30.29 27.93 12.46
C ASP A 24 29.73 28.39 11.12
N ASP A 25 28.51 27.97 10.83
CA ASP A 25 27.81 28.38 9.63
C ASP A 25 27.34 29.84 9.77
N PRO A 26 27.41 30.64 8.68
CA PRO A 26 26.77 31.94 8.63
C PRO A 26 25.25 31.76 8.89
N PRO A 27 24.56 32.80 9.44
CA PRO A 27 23.16 32.68 9.83
C PRO A 27 22.33 32.05 8.69
N ALA A 28 21.71 30.94 8.98
CA ALA A 28 20.96 30.18 8.01
C ALA A 28 19.99 31.10 7.27
N ALA A 29 20.07 31.08 5.93
CA ALA A 29 19.07 31.74 5.10
C ALA A 29 17.66 31.29 5.59
N PRO A 30 16.66 32.19 5.61
CA PRO A 30 15.33 31.86 6.12
C PRO A 30 14.86 30.59 5.44
N THR A 31 14.60 29.58 6.24
CA THR A 31 14.03 28.30 5.77
C THR A 31 12.81 28.66 4.95
N GLN A 32 12.82 28.38 3.64
CA GLN A 32 11.65 28.61 2.78
C GLN A 32 10.50 27.77 3.35
N GLN A 33 9.67 28.40 4.16
CA GLN A 33 8.42 27.79 4.62
C GLN A 33 7.47 27.73 3.43
N ILE A 34 6.84 26.60 3.23
CA ILE A 34 5.73 26.51 2.27
C ILE A 34 4.63 27.43 2.78
N ASP A 35 4.13 28.32 1.90
CA ASP A 35 3.01 29.19 2.22
C ASP A 35 1.80 28.34 2.67
N PRO A 36 1.28 28.54 3.89
CA PRO A 36 0.10 27.81 4.36
C PRO A 36 -1.10 27.87 3.41
N ALA A 37 -1.28 28.98 2.69
CA ALA A 37 -2.33 29.13 1.71
C ALA A 37 -2.21 28.13 0.54
N LYS A 38 -1.00 27.70 0.18
CA LYS A 38 -0.78 26.65 -0.82
C LYS A 38 -1.17 25.26 -0.34
N LEU A 39 -1.14 25.02 0.97
CA LEU A 39 -1.54 23.75 1.55
C LEU A 39 -3.06 23.59 1.64
N ASP A 40 -3.79 24.70 1.68
CA ASP A 40 -5.26 24.74 1.70
C ASP A 40 -5.88 24.85 0.32
N GLY A 41 -5.08 25.16 -0.70
CA GLY A 41 -5.53 25.30 -2.08
C GLY A 41 -5.95 23.98 -2.72
N ASP A 42 -6.72 24.11 -3.80
CA ASP A 42 -7.00 22.98 -4.69
C ASP A 42 -5.69 22.49 -5.32
N SER A 43 -5.53 21.19 -5.45
CA SER A 43 -4.34 20.57 -6.00
C SER A 43 -4.69 19.27 -6.71
N PHE A 44 -3.92 18.95 -7.75
CA PHE A 44 -4.10 17.71 -8.49
C PHE A 44 -2.74 17.11 -8.83
N THR A 45 -2.52 15.87 -8.43
CA THR A 45 -1.31 15.11 -8.71
C THR A 45 -1.66 13.88 -9.53
N ILE A 46 -0.97 13.68 -10.63
CA ILE A 46 -1.04 12.44 -11.41
C ILE A 46 0.35 11.82 -11.49
N GLY A 47 0.42 10.49 -11.41
CA GLY A 47 1.69 9.79 -11.48
C GLY A 47 1.54 8.33 -11.86
N ALA A 48 2.67 7.71 -12.12
CA ALA A 48 2.76 6.28 -12.35
C ALA A 48 4.09 5.73 -11.82
N ALA A 49 4.06 4.51 -11.33
CA ALA A 49 5.22 3.80 -10.81
C ALA A 49 5.35 2.43 -11.46
N ALA A 50 6.58 1.97 -11.68
CA ALA A 50 6.87 0.56 -11.89
C ALA A 50 6.82 -0.13 -10.53
N GLY A 51 6.00 -1.18 -10.42
CA GLY A 51 5.86 -1.98 -9.21
C GLY A 51 6.43 -3.37 -9.40
N TYR A 52 7.28 -3.83 -8.49
CA TYR A 52 7.73 -5.20 -8.36
C TYR A 52 6.98 -5.83 -7.20
N THR A 53 6.07 -6.77 -7.49
CA THR A 53 5.11 -7.29 -6.51
C THR A 53 4.91 -8.80 -6.71
N PRO A 54 4.50 -9.55 -5.68
CA PRO A 54 4.08 -10.95 -5.84
C PRO A 54 3.01 -11.09 -6.92
N SER A 55 3.07 -12.18 -7.69
CA SER A 55 2.14 -12.44 -8.80
C SER A 55 0.71 -12.72 -8.34
N TYR A 56 0.55 -13.19 -7.09
CA TYR A 56 -0.71 -13.34 -6.37
C TYR A 56 -0.44 -13.26 -4.85
N GLU A 57 -1.48 -13.10 -4.06
CA GLU A 57 -1.33 -13.13 -2.58
C GLU A 57 -0.89 -14.51 -2.10
N GLY A 58 0.30 -14.56 -1.52
CA GLY A 58 0.95 -15.81 -1.12
C GLY A 58 2.01 -16.32 -2.10
N SER A 59 2.22 -15.65 -3.26
CA SER A 59 3.22 -16.08 -4.24
C SER A 59 4.66 -15.87 -3.77
N ASN A 60 5.55 -16.77 -4.18
CA ASN A 60 7.01 -16.59 -4.14
C ASN A 60 7.58 -16.10 -5.49
N ASP A 61 6.74 -16.04 -6.53
CA ASP A 61 7.05 -15.44 -7.83
C ASP A 61 6.62 -13.98 -7.86
N TYR A 62 7.36 -13.17 -8.59
CA TYR A 62 7.15 -11.72 -8.69
C TYR A 62 6.92 -11.29 -10.12
N ILE A 63 6.14 -10.23 -10.27
CA ILE A 63 5.88 -9.59 -11.54
C ILE A 63 6.20 -8.10 -11.47
N VAL A 64 6.51 -7.52 -12.62
CA VAL A 64 6.58 -6.07 -12.80
C VAL A 64 5.28 -5.59 -13.41
N GLY A 65 4.70 -4.55 -12.84
CA GLY A 65 3.46 -3.94 -13.34
C GLY A 65 3.49 -2.43 -13.23
N LEU A 66 2.61 -1.78 -13.97
CA LEU A 66 2.38 -0.34 -13.87
C LEU A 66 1.35 -0.08 -12.76
N VAL A 67 1.69 0.82 -11.85
CA VAL A 67 0.83 1.26 -10.74
C VAL A 67 0.47 2.74 -10.97
N PRO A 68 -0.73 3.05 -11.46
CA PRO A 68 -1.17 4.44 -11.60
C PRO A 68 -1.47 5.05 -10.24
N GLY A 69 -1.30 6.36 -10.13
CA GLY A 69 -1.63 7.13 -8.94
C GLY A 69 -2.26 8.46 -9.32
N VAL A 70 -3.31 8.82 -8.60
CA VAL A 70 -3.92 10.14 -8.66
C VAL A 70 -4.20 10.61 -7.24
N ARG A 71 -3.91 11.85 -6.96
CA ARG A 71 -4.29 12.51 -5.71
C ARG A 71 -4.84 13.87 -6.07
N GLY A 72 -5.95 14.24 -5.45
CA GLY A 72 -6.51 15.56 -5.63
C GLY A 72 -7.12 16.09 -4.35
N ARG A 73 -7.19 17.42 -4.28
CA ARG A 73 -7.95 18.18 -3.30
C ARG A 73 -8.76 19.21 -4.08
N VAL A 74 -10.07 19.19 -3.88
CA VAL A 74 -10.99 20.13 -4.51
C VAL A 74 -11.97 20.62 -3.45
N SER A 75 -11.96 21.91 -3.18
CA SER A 75 -12.84 22.53 -2.17
C SER A 75 -12.75 21.86 -0.79
N GLY A 76 -11.54 21.45 -0.39
CA GLY A 76 -11.28 20.77 0.89
C GLY A 76 -11.57 19.27 0.91
N ILE A 77 -12.19 18.71 -0.12
CA ILE A 77 -12.42 17.27 -0.28
C ILE A 77 -11.17 16.62 -0.89
N ASN A 78 -10.65 15.63 -0.22
CA ASN A 78 -9.48 14.89 -0.69
C ASN A 78 -9.90 13.59 -1.36
N PHE A 79 -9.28 13.25 -2.49
CA PHE A 79 -9.45 11.94 -3.11
C PHE A 79 -8.11 11.38 -3.57
N THR A 80 -8.04 10.06 -3.61
CA THR A 80 -6.82 9.34 -3.97
C THR A 80 -7.15 8.08 -4.74
N ILE A 81 -6.42 7.85 -5.84
CA ILE A 81 -6.35 6.55 -6.51
C ILE A 81 -4.92 6.04 -6.32
N ARG A 82 -4.77 4.85 -5.77
CA ARG A 82 -3.48 4.16 -5.62
C ARG A 82 -3.60 2.77 -6.21
N GLY A 83 -3.03 2.59 -7.40
CA GLY A 83 -3.17 1.34 -8.13
C GLY A 83 -4.64 1.04 -8.45
N ASN A 84 -5.17 0.05 -7.79
CA ASN A 84 -6.54 -0.47 -7.96
C ASN A 84 -7.54 0.02 -6.91
N ARG A 85 -7.17 0.96 -6.03
CA ARG A 85 -8.01 1.45 -4.93
C ARG A 85 -8.26 2.95 -5.03
N PHE A 86 -9.53 3.33 -5.02
CA PHE A 86 -10.03 4.69 -4.89
C PHE A 86 -10.51 4.94 -3.46
N MET A 87 -10.24 6.13 -2.94
CA MET A 87 -10.75 6.64 -1.66
C MET A 87 -11.05 8.13 -1.81
N ALA A 88 -12.14 8.59 -1.21
CA ALA A 88 -12.44 10.02 -1.12
C ALA A 88 -12.82 10.36 0.32
N ASP A 89 -12.24 11.44 0.85
CA ASP A 89 -12.62 11.99 2.15
C ASP A 89 -13.65 13.09 1.94
N ILE A 90 -14.88 12.84 2.37
CA ILE A 90 -15.99 13.78 2.20
C ILE A 90 -16.09 14.81 3.34
N ILE A 91 -15.25 14.69 4.37
CA ILE A 91 -15.14 15.69 5.43
C ILE A 91 -14.06 16.69 5.04
N PRO A 92 -14.40 17.96 4.82
CA PRO A 92 -13.41 18.97 4.44
C PRO A 92 -12.36 19.14 5.55
N THR A 93 -11.09 18.90 5.20
CA THR A 93 -9.97 19.10 6.10
C THR A 93 -9.40 20.51 5.92
N ARG A 94 -9.12 21.20 7.01
CA ARG A 94 -8.35 22.45 6.99
C ARG A 94 -6.86 22.15 7.02
N GLY A 95 -6.06 22.96 6.35
CA GLY A 95 -4.61 22.87 6.45
C GLY A 95 -4.09 23.34 7.81
N GLY A 96 -2.86 22.92 8.13
CA GLY A 96 -2.18 23.29 9.38
C GLY A 96 -2.45 22.33 10.55
N PRO A 97 -1.85 22.63 11.73
CA PRO A 97 -1.96 21.81 12.92
C PRO A 97 -3.40 21.70 13.43
N GLY A 98 -3.82 20.48 13.75
CA GLY A 98 -5.18 20.25 14.27
C GLY A 98 -5.65 18.81 14.09
N TRP A 99 -6.84 18.56 14.63
CA TRP A 99 -7.55 17.29 14.47
C TRP A 99 -8.27 17.24 13.13
N ASP A 100 -8.32 16.04 12.55
CA ASP A 100 -8.90 15.75 11.25
C ASP A 100 -9.77 14.50 11.39
N VAL A 101 -11.06 14.63 11.12
CA VAL A 101 -11.99 13.51 11.07
C VAL A 101 -12.13 13.10 9.61
N GLN A 102 -11.96 11.82 9.33
CA GLN A 102 -11.97 11.27 7.99
C GLN A 102 -13.16 10.33 7.83
N LEU A 103 -13.90 10.50 6.76
CA LEU A 103 -15.03 9.64 6.42
C LEU A 103 -15.25 9.67 4.91
N GLY A 104 -15.48 8.51 4.31
CA GLY A 104 -15.82 8.51 2.90
C GLY A 104 -15.90 7.16 2.24
N PRO A 105 -16.24 7.14 0.94
CA PRO A 105 -16.35 5.92 0.16
C PRO A 105 -14.99 5.35 -0.23
N ILE A 106 -15.00 4.02 -0.43
CA ILE A 106 -13.91 3.25 -1.03
C ILE A 106 -14.47 2.45 -2.20
N ALA A 107 -13.71 2.38 -3.28
CA ALA A 107 -13.90 1.42 -4.35
C ALA A 107 -12.55 0.75 -4.66
N GLN A 108 -12.56 -0.56 -4.81
CA GLN A 108 -11.34 -1.33 -5.06
C GLN A 108 -11.62 -2.43 -6.08
N VAL A 109 -10.66 -2.68 -6.98
CA VAL A 109 -10.71 -3.81 -7.91
C VAL A 109 -9.66 -4.83 -7.49
N ASN A 110 -10.08 -6.06 -7.23
CA ASN A 110 -9.17 -7.12 -6.82
C ASN A 110 -8.85 -8.02 -8.02
N PHE A 111 -7.57 -8.06 -8.40
CA PHE A 111 -7.05 -8.86 -9.51
C PHE A 111 -6.32 -10.12 -9.04
N ASN A 112 -6.46 -10.53 -7.78
CA ASN A 112 -5.73 -11.66 -7.23
C ASN A 112 -6.04 -12.94 -8.01
N ARG A 113 -5.04 -13.57 -8.62
CA ARG A 113 -5.11 -14.79 -9.44
C ARG A 113 -6.07 -14.74 -10.65
N THR A 114 -6.53 -13.58 -11.07
CA THR A 114 -7.45 -13.46 -12.22
C THR A 114 -6.76 -13.74 -13.55
N ARG A 115 -5.44 -13.75 -13.57
CA ARG A 115 -4.59 -14.07 -14.73
C ARG A 115 -3.81 -15.36 -14.49
N ARG A 116 -3.22 -15.89 -15.56
CA ARG A 116 -2.29 -17.02 -15.44
C ARG A 116 -1.11 -16.62 -14.56
N VAL A 117 -0.81 -17.43 -13.56
CA VAL A 117 0.35 -17.28 -12.67
C VAL A 117 1.48 -18.21 -13.13
N SER A 118 2.71 -17.95 -12.68
CA SER A 118 3.87 -18.76 -13.06
C SER A 118 3.84 -20.15 -12.43
N ASP A 119 3.36 -20.25 -11.20
CA ASP A 119 3.26 -21.51 -10.49
C ASP A 119 2.20 -22.46 -11.13
N PRO A 120 2.59 -23.66 -11.62
CA PRO A 120 1.68 -24.56 -12.31
C PRO A 120 0.62 -25.18 -11.38
N GLN A 121 0.95 -25.42 -10.10
CA GLN A 121 0.02 -26.00 -9.13
C GLN A 121 -1.10 -25.00 -8.81
N VAL A 122 -0.74 -23.74 -8.55
CA VAL A 122 -1.72 -22.67 -8.29
C VAL A 122 -2.54 -22.36 -9.54
N ASN A 123 -1.92 -22.42 -10.72
CA ASN A 123 -2.64 -22.21 -11.98
C ASN A 123 -3.66 -23.33 -12.28
N ALA A 124 -3.44 -24.55 -11.82
CA ALA A 124 -4.35 -25.68 -11.93
C ALA A 124 -5.58 -25.55 -11.02
N LEU A 125 -5.56 -24.71 -9.99
CA LEU A 125 -6.74 -24.40 -9.15
C LEU A 125 -7.80 -23.55 -9.85
N GLY A 126 -7.51 -23.08 -11.07
CA GLY A 126 -8.40 -22.18 -11.80
C GLY A 126 -8.16 -20.71 -11.44
N ARG A 127 -9.00 -19.85 -12.03
CA ARG A 127 -8.91 -18.41 -11.91
C ARG A 127 -10.19 -17.83 -11.35
N PRO A 128 -10.12 -17.14 -10.21
CA PRO A 128 -11.25 -16.35 -9.74
C PRO A 128 -11.63 -15.24 -10.73
N SER A 129 -12.86 -14.81 -10.71
CA SER A 129 -13.29 -13.60 -11.42
C SER A 129 -12.66 -12.35 -10.80
N ILE A 130 -12.69 -11.25 -11.52
CA ILE A 130 -12.30 -9.95 -10.98
C ILE A 130 -13.35 -9.55 -9.93
N ALA A 131 -12.90 -9.26 -8.70
CA ALA A 131 -13.78 -8.70 -7.69
C ALA A 131 -13.83 -7.17 -7.79
N VAL A 132 -15.00 -6.60 -7.60
CA VAL A 132 -15.20 -5.16 -7.40
C VAL A 132 -15.71 -4.98 -5.98
N GLU A 133 -14.89 -4.38 -5.16
CA GLU A 133 -15.20 -4.21 -3.74
C GLU A 133 -15.57 -2.75 -3.48
N LEU A 134 -16.77 -2.52 -2.95
CA LEU A 134 -17.29 -1.21 -2.57
C LEU A 134 -17.50 -1.12 -1.06
N GLY A 135 -17.30 0.06 -0.51
CA GLY A 135 -17.47 0.26 0.92
C GLY A 135 -17.15 1.67 1.37
N GLY A 136 -16.70 1.78 2.60
CA GLY A 136 -16.36 3.06 3.21
C GLY A 136 -15.25 2.94 4.23
N TYR A 137 -14.76 4.09 4.66
CA TYR A 137 -13.82 4.18 5.77
C TYR A 137 -14.17 5.33 6.70
N ALA A 138 -13.72 5.20 7.92
CA ALA A 138 -13.76 6.25 8.93
C ALA A 138 -12.40 6.31 9.64
N GLY A 139 -12.04 7.50 10.11
CA GLY A 139 -10.78 7.67 10.80
C GLY A 139 -10.65 8.99 11.50
N ILE A 140 -9.55 9.12 12.22
CA ILE A 140 -9.15 10.33 12.92
C ILE A 140 -7.67 10.56 12.66
N GLY A 141 -7.31 11.80 12.38
CA GLY A 141 -5.94 12.23 12.19
C GLY A 141 -5.60 13.45 13.02
N ARG A 142 -4.33 13.70 13.16
CA ARG A 142 -3.82 14.94 13.74
C ARG A 142 -2.58 15.39 12.97
N THR A 143 -2.54 16.66 12.62
CA THR A 143 -1.39 17.33 12.02
C THR A 143 -0.65 18.14 13.09
N GLY A 144 0.69 18.21 13.01
CA GLY A 144 1.53 18.88 13.98
C GLY A 144 1.68 18.06 15.27
N VAL A 145 2.29 16.86 15.20
CA VAL A 145 2.29 15.92 16.33
C VAL A 145 3.68 15.66 16.89
N ILE A 146 4.70 15.41 16.06
CA ILE A 146 5.99 14.86 16.50
C ILE A 146 7.18 15.69 16.00
N THR A 147 7.30 15.88 14.68
CA THR A 147 8.53 16.43 14.06
C THR A 147 8.37 17.84 13.54
N SER A 148 7.17 18.27 13.20
CA SER A 148 6.89 19.59 12.64
C SER A 148 5.39 19.91 12.71
N ASP A 149 5.02 21.16 12.38
CA ASP A 149 3.60 21.57 12.25
C ASP A 149 2.90 20.92 11.03
N TYR A 150 3.62 20.16 10.20
CA TYR A 150 3.13 19.57 8.97
C TYR A 150 3.18 18.04 8.96
N ASP A 151 3.72 17.42 9.99
CA ASP A 151 3.63 15.96 10.12
C ASP A 151 2.20 15.55 10.48
N LYS A 152 1.81 14.36 10.03
CA LYS A 152 0.47 13.84 10.28
C LYS A 152 0.51 12.40 10.75
N VAL A 153 -0.23 12.13 11.81
CA VAL A 153 -0.62 10.77 12.22
C VAL A 153 -2.07 10.58 11.89
N SER A 154 -2.47 9.44 11.35
CA SER A 154 -3.88 9.07 11.19
C SER A 154 -4.13 7.60 11.48
N LEU A 155 -5.27 7.32 12.12
CA LEU A 155 -5.80 6.00 12.35
C LEU A 155 -7.11 5.88 11.59
N THR A 156 -7.22 4.89 10.72
CA THR A 156 -8.41 4.64 9.90
C THR A 156 -8.84 3.20 9.99
N VAL A 157 -10.13 2.94 9.78
CA VAL A 157 -10.67 1.60 9.57
C VAL A 157 -11.53 1.65 8.32
N SER A 158 -11.28 0.72 7.40
CA SER A 158 -12.07 0.58 6.18
C SER A 158 -12.79 -0.76 6.14
N TYR A 159 -13.97 -0.76 5.51
CA TYR A 159 -14.76 -1.94 5.16
C TYR A 159 -15.04 -1.90 3.67
N ALA A 160 -14.83 -3.00 2.97
CA ALA A 160 -15.20 -3.15 1.57
C ALA A 160 -15.79 -4.55 1.32
N HIS A 161 -16.86 -4.61 0.52
CA HIS A 161 -17.58 -5.83 0.18
C HIS A 161 -17.58 -6.03 -1.34
N ASP A 162 -17.37 -7.28 -1.78
CA ASP A 162 -17.42 -7.62 -3.20
C ASP A 162 -18.87 -7.56 -3.72
N VAL A 163 -19.10 -6.70 -4.67
CA VAL A 163 -20.40 -6.51 -5.34
C VAL A 163 -20.44 -7.14 -6.73
N ALA A 164 -19.33 -7.71 -7.20
CA ALA A 164 -19.25 -8.40 -8.48
C ALA A 164 -19.49 -9.92 -8.37
N GLY A 165 -19.55 -10.46 -7.15
CA GLY A 165 -19.81 -11.87 -6.89
C GLY A 165 -18.61 -12.79 -7.17
N ALA A 166 -17.40 -12.26 -7.14
CA ALA A 166 -16.18 -13.05 -7.31
C ALA A 166 -15.86 -13.90 -6.06
N HIS A 167 -16.04 -13.31 -4.89
CA HIS A 167 -15.88 -13.99 -3.59
C HIS A 167 -17.06 -13.73 -2.64
N ASP A 168 -18.00 -12.87 -3.01
CA ASP A 168 -19.23 -12.55 -2.27
C ASP A 168 -19.03 -12.33 -0.76
N SER A 169 -17.97 -11.61 -0.42
CA SER A 169 -17.52 -11.43 0.96
C SER A 169 -16.88 -10.07 1.15
N TYR A 170 -16.25 -9.85 2.32
CA TYR A 170 -15.73 -8.56 2.73
C TYR A 170 -14.29 -8.62 3.23
N VAL A 171 -13.67 -7.45 3.28
CA VAL A 171 -12.42 -7.18 3.97
C VAL A 171 -12.56 -5.98 4.90
N ILE A 172 -11.91 -6.04 6.08
CA ILE A 172 -11.79 -4.93 7.02
C ILE A 172 -10.30 -4.63 7.18
N THR A 173 -9.93 -3.35 7.07
CA THR A 173 -8.52 -2.95 7.14
C THR A 173 -8.36 -1.77 8.10
N PRO A 174 -7.96 -1.99 9.36
CA PRO A 174 -7.37 -0.94 10.19
C PRO A 174 -6.00 -0.54 9.66
N SER A 175 -5.68 0.75 9.77
CA SER A 175 -4.45 1.35 9.25
C SER A 175 -3.98 2.50 10.13
N LEU A 176 -2.70 2.52 10.44
CA LEU A 176 -2.01 3.61 11.11
C LEU A 176 -0.99 4.20 10.15
N ASP A 177 -1.13 5.48 9.88
CA ASP A 177 -0.27 6.22 8.97
C ASP A 177 0.48 7.32 9.74
N TYR A 178 1.75 7.46 9.45
CA TYR A 178 2.56 8.61 9.84
C TYR A 178 3.31 9.14 8.64
N GLY A 179 3.31 10.45 8.46
CA GLY A 179 4.07 11.07 7.39
C GLY A 179 4.55 12.46 7.77
N THR A 180 5.75 12.81 7.30
CA THR A 180 6.37 14.10 7.60
C THR A 180 7.16 14.64 6.41
N PRO A 181 7.06 15.93 6.11
CA PRO A 181 8.00 16.59 5.22
C PRO A 181 9.35 16.71 5.95
N LEU A 182 10.41 16.26 5.30
CA LEU A 182 11.80 16.46 5.77
C LEU A 182 12.33 17.82 5.35
N SER A 183 11.75 18.40 4.31
CA SER A 183 12.04 19.74 3.78
C SER A 183 10.90 20.16 2.85
N THR A 184 10.97 21.35 2.25
CA THR A 184 10.04 21.78 1.21
C THR A 184 10.05 20.89 -0.05
N LYS A 185 11.11 20.05 -0.20
CA LYS A 185 11.31 19.19 -1.38
C LYS A 185 11.25 17.70 -1.09
N ALA A 186 11.29 17.28 0.16
CA ALA A 186 11.37 15.87 0.52
C ALA A 186 10.29 15.49 1.56
N TYR A 187 9.67 14.35 1.36
CA TYR A 187 8.65 13.77 2.24
C TYR A 187 8.92 12.29 2.47
N VAL A 188 8.63 11.83 3.67
CA VAL A 188 8.62 10.41 4.02
C VAL A 188 7.34 10.04 4.75
N GLY A 189 6.90 8.80 4.57
CA GLY A 189 5.73 8.26 5.25
C GLY A 189 5.92 6.79 5.58
N ILE A 190 5.27 6.36 6.66
CA ILE A 190 5.20 4.98 7.12
C ILE A 190 3.74 4.63 7.34
N ASN A 191 3.36 3.43 6.94
CA ASN A 191 2.03 2.87 7.15
C ASN A 191 2.15 1.48 7.78
N LEU A 192 1.37 1.22 8.80
CA LEU A 192 1.13 -0.10 9.37
C LEU A 192 -0.35 -0.43 9.23
N SER A 193 -0.67 -1.55 8.59
CA SER A 193 -2.05 -1.99 8.42
C SER A 193 -2.20 -3.50 8.66
N GLY A 194 -3.42 -3.92 8.95
CA GLY A 194 -3.80 -5.33 9.00
C GLY A 194 -5.05 -5.56 8.19
N THR A 195 -5.20 -6.73 7.59
CA THR A 195 -6.40 -7.09 6.84
C THR A 195 -7.10 -8.26 7.49
N TYR A 196 -8.38 -8.09 7.83
CA TYR A 196 -9.28 -9.17 8.20
C TYR A 196 -10.13 -9.55 7.00
N MET A 197 -10.18 -10.83 6.63
CA MET A 197 -10.96 -11.36 5.51
C MET A 197 -12.17 -12.14 5.99
N GLY A 198 -13.28 -12.03 5.25
CA GLY A 198 -14.48 -12.87 5.45
C GLY A 198 -14.35 -14.27 4.83
N ASP A 199 -15.31 -15.15 5.11
CA ASP A 199 -15.23 -16.56 4.72
C ASP A 199 -15.17 -16.75 3.19
N GLY A 200 -15.96 -16.03 2.40
CA GLY A 200 -15.95 -16.15 0.94
C GLY A 200 -14.62 -15.69 0.33
N TYR A 201 -13.99 -14.64 0.87
CA TYR A 201 -12.65 -14.22 0.47
C TYR A 201 -11.62 -15.32 0.76
N ALA A 202 -11.66 -15.88 1.98
CA ALA A 202 -10.77 -16.95 2.39
C ALA A 202 -10.94 -18.19 1.50
N ASP A 203 -12.18 -18.60 1.24
CA ASP A 203 -12.48 -19.74 0.40
C ASP A 203 -12.00 -19.55 -1.04
N THR A 204 -12.28 -18.41 -1.65
CA THR A 204 -11.93 -18.13 -3.05
C THR A 204 -10.41 -18.09 -3.29
N TYR A 205 -9.65 -17.49 -2.37
CA TYR A 205 -8.24 -17.23 -2.61
C TYR A 205 -7.29 -18.21 -1.93
N PHE A 206 -7.73 -18.88 -0.87
CA PHE A 206 -6.85 -19.70 -0.02
C PHE A 206 -7.33 -21.14 0.19
N SER A 207 -8.57 -21.49 -0.17
CA SER A 207 -9.00 -22.90 -0.11
C SER A 207 -8.50 -23.71 -1.30
N VAL A 208 -8.30 -25.00 -1.07
CA VAL A 208 -8.01 -26.02 -2.09
C VAL A 208 -9.06 -27.11 -1.96
N SER A 209 -10.02 -27.13 -2.87
CA SER A 209 -11.07 -28.16 -2.90
C SER A 209 -10.49 -29.54 -3.19
N GLY A 210 -11.28 -30.62 -2.95
CA GLY A 210 -10.85 -31.97 -3.31
C GLY A 210 -10.53 -32.13 -4.79
N ALA A 211 -11.33 -31.54 -5.68
CA ALA A 211 -11.05 -31.53 -7.12
C ALA A 211 -9.80 -30.69 -7.45
N GLY A 212 -9.65 -29.53 -6.80
CA GLY A 212 -8.45 -28.69 -6.91
C GLY A 212 -7.19 -29.40 -6.44
N SER A 213 -7.29 -30.18 -5.36
CA SER A 213 -6.17 -31.00 -4.85
C SER A 213 -5.71 -32.04 -5.88
N ILE A 214 -6.65 -32.72 -6.52
CA ILE A 214 -6.33 -33.72 -7.57
C ILE A 214 -5.68 -33.03 -8.78
N ALA A 215 -6.19 -31.88 -9.19
CA ALA A 215 -5.70 -31.15 -10.38
C ALA A 215 -4.33 -30.50 -10.15
N SER A 216 -4.06 -29.99 -8.94
CA SER A 216 -2.87 -29.21 -8.61
C SER A 216 -1.76 -30.03 -7.93
N GLY A 217 -2.13 -31.15 -7.28
CA GLY A 217 -1.25 -31.88 -6.37
C GLY A 217 -1.03 -31.19 -5.02
N LEU A 218 -1.71 -30.08 -4.75
CA LEU A 218 -1.69 -29.41 -3.44
C LEU A 218 -2.62 -30.14 -2.46
N PRO A 219 -2.30 -30.25 -1.17
CA PRO A 219 -3.23 -30.80 -0.19
C PRO A 219 -4.58 -30.07 -0.17
N ALA A 220 -5.68 -30.80 0.03
CA ALA A 220 -6.97 -30.19 0.25
C ALA A 220 -6.96 -29.35 1.53
N PHE A 221 -7.58 -28.16 1.47
CA PHE A 221 -7.57 -27.19 2.56
C PHE A 221 -8.82 -26.31 2.50
N THR A 222 -9.46 -26.06 3.64
CA THR A 222 -10.57 -25.15 3.76
C THR A 222 -10.14 -23.94 4.60
N ALA A 223 -9.99 -22.81 3.96
CA ALA A 223 -9.65 -21.56 4.63
C ALA A 223 -10.92 -20.91 5.19
N ARG A 224 -10.77 -20.25 6.33
CA ARG A 224 -11.85 -19.56 7.04
C ARG A 224 -11.49 -18.09 7.25
N LYS A 225 -12.51 -17.29 7.55
CA LYS A 225 -12.34 -15.88 7.93
C LYS A 225 -11.36 -15.71 9.07
N GLY A 226 -10.67 -14.59 9.06
CA GLY A 226 -9.69 -14.26 10.10
C GLY A 226 -8.75 -13.15 9.65
N TRP A 227 -7.78 -12.84 10.49
CA TRP A 227 -6.70 -11.94 10.13
C TRP A 227 -5.85 -12.55 9.02
N LYS A 228 -5.92 -11.93 7.84
CA LYS A 228 -5.22 -12.39 6.63
C LYS A 228 -3.74 -12.04 6.67
N ASP A 229 -3.44 -10.79 7.01
CA ASP A 229 -2.08 -10.27 7.00
C ASP A 229 -1.90 -9.07 7.93
N TRP A 230 -0.64 -8.69 8.14
CA TRP A 230 -0.23 -7.35 8.46
C TRP A 230 0.79 -6.86 7.42
N THR A 231 0.81 -5.55 7.21
CA THR A 231 1.69 -4.91 6.22
C THR A 231 2.34 -3.67 6.83
N LEU A 232 3.66 -3.58 6.71
CA LEU A 232 4.44 -2.38 7.01
C LEU A 232 4.96 -1.80 5.70
N SER A 233 4.70 -0.52 5.47
CA SER A 233 5.12 0.17 4.25
C SER A 233 5.88 1.44 4.58
N GLY A 234 6.88 1.77 3.76
CA GLY A 234 7.58 3.04 3.75
C GLY A 234 7.48 3.68 2.36
N VAL A 235 7.29 4.98 2.32
CA VAL A 235 7.25 5.77 1.09
C VAL A 235 8.13 7.00 1.25
N GLY A 236 8.84 7.34 0.18
CA GLY A 236 9.60 8.58 0.05
C GLY A 236 9.22 9.32 -1.22
N MET A 237 9.28 10.65 -1.15
CA MET A 237 9.02 11.52 -2.29
C MET A 237 10.03 12.66 -2.29
N VAL A 238 10.57 12.99 -3.47
CA VAL A 238 11.49 14.11 -3.66
C VAL A 238 11.03 14.93 -4.86
N SER A 239 10.87 16.24 -4.65
CA SER A 239 10.57 17.16 -5.73
C SER A 239 11.81 17.37 -6.60
N LEU A 240 11.69 17.13 -7.88
CA LEU A 240 12.73 17.36 -8.89
C LEU A 240 12.68 18.79 -9.44
N THR A 241 11.46 19.35 -9.56
CA THR A 241 11.22 20.73 -10.00
C THR A 241 10.20 21.38 -9.08
N GLY A 242 10.48 22.58 -8.56
CA GLY A 242 9.57 23.22 -7.60
C GLY A 242 9.75 22.70 -6.18
N ASP A 243 8.64 22.41 -5.50
CA ASP A 243 8.57 21.91 -4.13
C ASP A 243 7.54 20.77 -4.01
N LEU A 244 7.17 20.35 -2.79
CA LEU A 244 6.19 19.28 -2.56
C LEU A 244 4.75 19.66 -2.97
N THR A 245 4.48 20.95 -3.20
CA THR A 245 3.15 21.46 -3.58
C THR A 245 2.98 21.62 -5.08
N GLY A 246 4.05 21.45 -5.88
CA GLY A 246 3.96 21.59 -7.34
C GLY A 246 5.16 21.02 -8.08
N GLY A 247 4.98 20.73 -9.37
CA GLY A 247 6.03 20.27 -10.27
C GLY A 247 6.25 18.76 -10.29
N LEU A 248 7.36 18.36 -10.90
CA LEU A 248 7.74 16.96 -11.09
C LEU A 248 8.37 16.38 -9.81
N GLN A 249 7.95 15.19 -9.44
CA GLN A 249 8.37 14.50 -8.23
C GLN A 249 8.81 13.06 -8.55
N LEU A 250 9.87 12.63 -7.94
CA LEU A 250 10.28 11.23 -7.87
C LEU A 250 9.67 10.61 -6.61
N MET A 251 9.03 9.45 -6.76
CA MET A 251 8.46 8.70 -5.65
C MET A 251 8.99 7.28 -5.62
N GLY A 252 9.23 6.78 -4.42
CA GLY A 252 9.63 5.39 -4.19
C GLY A 252 8.97 4.83 -2.94
N GLY A 253 8.78 3.52 -2.93
CA GLY A 253 8.19 2.87 -1.77
C GLY A 253 8.58 1.40 -1.68
N VAL A 254 8.54 0.90 -0.46
CA VAL A 254 8.73 -0.52 -0.15
C VAL A 254 7.67 -0.94 0.86
N SER A 255 7.13 -2.14 0.70
CA SER A 255 6.27 -2.75 1.71
C SER A 255 6.66 -4.19 1.97
N TYR A 256 6.50 -4.58 3.22
CA TYR A 256 6.59 -5.94 3.68
C TYR A 256 5.23 -6.36 4.24
N ARG A 257 4.67 -7.41 3.67
CA ARG A 257 3.43 -8.05 4.13
C ARG A 257 3.74 -9.44 4.64
N ARG A 258 3.16 -9.80 5.76
CA ARG A 258 3.20 -11.16 6.28
C ARG A 258 1.80 -11.72 6.39
N LEU A 259 1.55 -12.80 5.64
CA LEU A 259 0.30 -13.55 5.74
C LEU A 259 0.22 -14.28 7.09
N LEU A 260 -1.00 -14.39 7.61
CA LEU A 260 -1.31 -14.95 8.93
C LEU A 260 -2.34 -16.07 8.82
N ASN A 261 -2.50 -16.83 9.87
CA ASN A 261 -3.56 -17.81 10.06
C ASN A 261 -3.77 -18.71 8.81
N ASP A 262 -5.03 -18.87 8.37
CA ASP A 262 -5.37 -19.75 7.25
C ASP A 262 -4.81 -19.25 5.91
N ALA A 263 -4.63 -17.94 5.73
CA ALA A 263 -3.95 -17.40 4.54
C ALA A 263 -2.48 -17.85 4.46
N ALA A 264 -1.79 -17.92 5.60
CA ALA A 264 -0.41 -18.43 5.69
C ALA A 264 -0.35 -19.96 5.65
N ALA A 265 -1.32 -20.63 6.26
CA ALA A 265 -1.38 -22.10 6.35
C ALA A 265 -1.85 -22.76 5.04
N SER A 266 -2.60 -22.02 4.21
CA SER A 266 -3.07 -22.51 2.91
C SER A 266 -1.92 -23.11 2.08
N PRO A 267 -2.12 -24.27 1.43
CA PRO A 267 -1.13 -24.84 0.51
C PRO A 267 -0.74 -23.92 -0.64
N VAL A 268 -1.62 -23.00 -1.06
CA VAL A 268 -1.32 -21.95 -2.04
C VAL A 268 -0.17 -21.05 -1.57
N THR A 269 -0.04 -20.86 -0.25
CA THR A 269 1.01 -20.03 0.37
C THR A 269 2.14 -20.88 0.92
N SER A 270 1.83 -21.95 1.67
CA SER A 270 2.81 -22.71 2.45
C SER A 270 3.58 -23.75 1.61
N VAL A 271 3.02 -24.22 0.51
CA VAL A 271 3.63 -25.20 -0.40
C VAL A 271 4.09 -24.52 -1.68
N ALA A 272 3.19 -23.82 -2.39
CA ALA A 272 3.43 -23.23 -3.70
C ALA A 272 3.86 -21.74 -3.63
N GLY A 273 4.10 -21.21 -2.44
CA GLY A 273 4.36 -19.78 -2.30
C GLY A 273 5.20 -19.39 -1.09
N SER A 274 4.90 -18.21 -0.55
CA SER A 274 5.54 -17.64 0.63
C SER A 274 4.56 -16.77 1.41
N ARG A 275 4.57 -16.89 2.73
CA ARG A 275 3.83 -15.97 3.60
C ARG A 275 4.48 -14.59 3.72
N ASP A 276 5.76 -14.49 3.40
CA ASP A 276 6.55 -13.27 3.49
C ASP A 276 6.61 -12.63 2.09
N GLN A 277 5.99 -11.46 1.95
CA GLN A 277 5.73 -10.79 0.66
C GLN A 277 6.37 -9.41 0.66
N TRP A 278 7.20 -9.15 -0.33
CA TRP A 278 7.79 -7.83 -0.53
C TRP A 278 7.18 -7.13 -1.74
N THR A 279 7.03 -5.83 -1.68
CA THR A 279 6.66 -5.00 -2.84
C THR A 279 7.58 -3.80 -2.89
N GLY A 280 8.10 -3.49 -4.06
CA GLY A 280 8.88 -2.28 -4.33
C GLY A 280 8.20 -1.44 -5.40
N LEU A 281 8.24 -0.12 -5.26
CA LEU A 281 7.68 0.85 -6.21
C LEU A 281 8.70 1.94 -6.50
N LEU A 282 8.80 2.35 -7.77
CA LEU A 282 9.57 3.52 -8.18
C LEU A 282 8.83 4.21 -9.33
N GLY A 283 8.63 5.52 -9.24
CA GLY A 283 7.83 6.24 -10.22
C GLY A 283 7.99 7.74 -10.18
N LEU A 284 7.25 8.38 -11.06
CA LEU A 284 7.19 9.82 -11.20
C LEU A 284 5.75 10.31 -11.01
N ALA A 285 5.61 11.49 -10.45
CA ALA A 285 4.34 12.19 -10.33
C ALA A 285 4.53 13.66 -10.68
N TYR A 286 3.45 14.29 -11.13
CA TYR A 286 3.40 15.74 -11.40
C TYR A 286 2.21 16.34 -10.66
N THR A 287 2.50 17.39 -9.89
CA THR A 287 1.49 18.17 -9.16
C THR A 287 1.27 19.51 -9.85
N PHE A 288 -0.01 19.80 -10.11
CA PHE A 288 -0.48 21.05 -10.75
C PHE A 288 -0.91 22.06 -9.71
#